data_bc567cf8a371e3d5a38fa06c4915ee6b
#
_entry.id   bc567cf8a371e3d5a38fa06c4915ee6b
#
_cell.length_a   1.000
_cell.length_b   1.000
_cell.length_c   1.000
_cell.angle_alpha   90.00
_cell.angle_beta   90.00
_cell.angle_gamma   90.00
#
_symmetry.space_group_name_H-M   'P 1'
#
loop_
_entity.id
_entity.type
_entity.pdbx_description
1 polymer ?
#
loop_
_entity_poly.entity_id
_entity_poly.type
_entity_poly.pdbx_seq_one_letter_code
_entity_poly.pdbx_strand_id
1 'polypeptide(L)'
;DLYINLGEVSEDVLRDGKKFSESNMPVDGQGSFIRTAWGKVPQQPTETYAFATTAGARLKQDVGLNGLTDEEERSQPAYVRFLEGVQVNDSVRAAIHADPANDNYHYYRGRDYDERKTSILERYKRINMPQGNSPDSDSQTEGYDTSYKTTPDVEDINQDYTLNEYERYYQYRVSIRPEDMRLGYNHITDIRETTVPLRNGTSETVRWYQF
;
A
#
# COMPACT_ATOMS: atom_id res chain seq x y z
N ASP A 1 -3.73 -7.85 -17.14
CA ASP A 1 -2.43 -7.49 -17.76
C ASP A 1 -1.40 -7.22 -16.66
N LEU A 2 -0.14 -7.56 -16.93
CA LEU A 2 1.01 -7.23 -16.12
C LEU A 2 1.78 -6.09 -16.82
N TYR A 3 2.18 -5.10 -16.06
CA TYR A 3 3.03 -4.02 -16.56
C TYR A 3 4.40 -4.11 -15.88
N ILE A 4 5.46 -4.09 -16.68
CA ILE A 4 6.84 -4.13 -16.22
C ILE A 4 7.48 -2.79 -16.60
N ASN A 5 7.86 -2.02 -15.60
CA ASN A 5 8.52 -0.74 -15.77
C ASN A 5 10.01 -0.89 -15.53
N LEU A 6 10.84 -0.46 -16.49
CA LEU A 6 12.30 -0.50 -16.41
C LEU A 6 12.84 0.93 -16.50
N GLY A 7 13.30 1.47 -15.40
CA GLY A 7 13.79 2.84 -15.31
C GLY A 7 13.48 3.48 -13.97
N GLU A 8 13.38 4.80 -13.96
CA GLU A 8 13.09 5.60 -12.78
C GLU A 8 11.58 5.86 -12.68
N VAL A 9 11.00 5.56 -11.52
CA VAL A 9 9.60 5.83 -11.19
C VAL A 9 9.57 6.94 -10.15
N SER A 10 8.77 7.95 -10.37
CA SER A 10 8.57 9.02 -9.39
C SER A 10 7.85 8.47 -8.15
N GLU A 11 8.35 8.87 -6.99
CA GLU A 11 7.79 8.51 -5.68
C GLU A 11 6.94 9.64 -5.08
N ASP A 12 6.56 10.60 -5.90
CA ASP A 12 5.47 11.52 -5.62
C ASP A 12 4.13 10.78 -5.77
N VAL A 13 3.76 10.02 -4.75
CA VAL A 13 2.60 9.11 -4.78
C VAL A 13 1.29 9.87 -4.97
N LEU A 14 1.17 11.05 -4.40
CA LEU A 14 -0.03 11.91 -4.54
C LEU A 14 -0.04 12.76 -5.81
N ARG A 15 1.05 12.79 -6.56
CA ARG A 15 1.21 13.58 -7.79
C ARG A 15 0.92 15.06 -7.61
N ASP A 16 1.34 15.60 -6.48
CA ASP A 16 1.12 17.00 -6.09
C ASP A 16 2.42 17.83 -6.17
N GLY A 17 3.50 17.26 -6.66
CA GLY A 17 4.82 17.87 -6.75
C GLY A 17 5.56 17.91 -5.40
N LYS A 18 5.10 17.14 -4.42
CA LYS A 18 5.69 17.07 -3.09
C LYS A 18 6.05 15.65 -2.72
N LYS A 19 7.26 15.50 -2.20
CA LYS A 19 7.71 14.23 -1.66
C LYS A 19 7.20 14.05 -0.24
N PHE A 20 6.79 12.84 0.08
CA PHE A 20 6.32 12.49 1.40
C PHE A 20 6.96 11.18 1.85
N SER A 21 7.41 11.13 3.09
CA SER A 21 7.69 9.90 3.82
C SER A 21 7.20 10.05 5.24
N GLU A 22 6.43 9.09 5.69
CA GLU A 22 5.89 9.05 7.05
C GLU A 22 7.00 9.13 8.10
N SER A 23 8.16 8.52 7.84
CA SER A 23 9.32 8.56 8.76
C SER A 23 9.87 9.97 8.99
N ASN A 24 9.56 10.92 8.11
CA ASN A 24 9.95 12.34 8.26
C ASN A 24 8.93 13.16 9.03
N MET A 25 7.83 12.57 9.46
CA MET A 25 6.86 13.23 10.32
C MET A 25 7.48 13.49 11.70
N PRO A 26 7.37 14.72 12.25
CA PRO A 26 7.96 15.05 13.53
C PRO A 26 7.37 14.24 14.68
N VAL A 27 8.24 13.61 15.45
CA VAL A 27 7.85 12.78 16.61
C VAL A 27 7.19 13.54 17.75
N ASP A 28 7.49 14.83 17.87
CA ASP A 28 6.89 15.73 18.86
C ASP A 28 5.59 16.38 18.35
N GLY A 29 5.26 16.19 17.07
CA GLY A 29 4.11 16.80 16.42
C GLY A 29 4.25 18.31 16.17
N GLN A 30 5.44 18.89 16.39
CA GLN A 30 5.72 20.34 16.31
C GLN A 30 6.53 20.73 15.08
N GLY A 31 6.52 19.98 14.03
CA GLY A 31 7.29 20.28 12.82
C GLY A 31 6.66 21.35 11.92
N SER A 32 7.46 21.81 10.99
CA SER A 32 6.98 22.63 9.88
C SER A 32 6.42 21.74 8.79
N PHE A 33 5.15 21.97 8.44
CA PHE A 33 4.45 21.23 7.40
C PHE A 33 4.06 22.15 6.25
N ILE A 34 4.05 21.58 5.05
CA ILE A 34 3.35 22.15 3.92
C ILE A 34 1.97 21.53 3.89
N ARG A 35 0.91 22.35 3.99
CA ARG A 35 -0.46 21.86 3.88
C ARG A 35 -0.88 21.81 2.41
N THR A 36 -1.49 20.73 2.04
CA THR A 36 -2.09 20.51 0.71
C THR A 36 -3.62 20.48 0.83
N ALA A 37 -4.31 20.39 -0.30
CA ALA A 37 -5.77 20.20 -0.29
C ALA A 37 -6.17 18.85 0.35
N TRP A 38 -5.28 17.87 0.33
CA TRP A 38 -5.55 16.49 0.75
C TRP A 38 -4.90 16.10 2.07
N GLY A 39 -3.92 16.88 2.55
CA GLY A 39 -3.21 16.51 3.76
C GLY A 39 -2.11 17.50 4.16
N LYS A 40 -1.10 16.98 4.80
CA LYS A 40 0.10 17.71 5.20
C LYS A 40 1.35 16.88 4.89
N VAL A 41 2.41 17.54 4.43
CA VAL A 41 3.70 16.92 4.14
C VAL A 41 4.80 17.59 4.95
N PRO A 42 5.86 16.87 5.36
CA PRO A 42 7.02 17.48 6.00
C PRO A 42 7.68 18.50 5.07
N GLN A 43 8.28 19.53 5.62
CA GLN A 43 8.85 20.60 4.81
C GLN A 43 10.11 20.16 4.04
N GLN A 44 10.83 19.17 4.54
CA GLN A 44 12.09 18.71 3.96
C GLN A 44 12.21 17.16 3.97
N PRO A 45 11.40 16.45 3.20
CA PRO A 45 11.58 15.02 3.05
C PRO A 45 12.57 14.78 1.91
N THR A 46 13.72 14.23 2.19
CA THR A 46 14.71 13.86 1.16
C THR A 46 15.08 12.39 1.21
N GLU A 47 14.93 11.77 2.36
CA GLU A 47 15.34 10.39 2.61
C GLU A 47 14.25 9.66 3.40
N THR A 48 14.15 8.38 3.19
CA THR A 48 13.26 7.51 3.96
C THR A 48 14.04 6.79 5.05
N TYR A 49 13.47 6.73 6.24
CA TYR A 49 14.09 6.08 7.40
C TYR A 49 13.12 5.09 8.05
N ALA A 50 13.63 4.32 8.97
CA ALA A 50 12.76 3.62 9.90
C ALA A 50 12.01 4.61 10.80
N PHE A 51 10.82 4.23 11.23
CA PHE A 51 10.09 5.00 12.24
C PHE A 51 10.90 5.14 13.52
N ALA A 52 10.75 6.27 14.20
CA ALA A 52 11.43 6.53 15.46
C ALA A 52 10.96 5.55 16.55
N THR A 53 11.91 5.11 17.38
CA THR A 53 11.66 4.13 18.46
C THR A 53 11.27 4.78 19.79
N THR A 54 11.17 6.12 19.84
CA THR A 54 10.72 6.84 21.03
C THR A 54 9.25 6.50 21.31
N ALA A 55 8.92 6.27 22.55
CA ALA A 55 7.53 5.96 22.95
C ALA A 55 6.53 7.00 22.41
N GLY A 56 5.48 6.52 21.75
CA GLY A 56 4.45 7.35 21.12
C GLY A 56 4.85 8.04 19.81
N ALA A 57 6.07 7.89 19.33
CA ALA A 57 6.50 8.45 18.04
C ALA A 57 5.71 7.85 16.87
N ARG A 58 5.48 6.54 16.91
CA ARG A 58 4.78 5.80 15.87
C ARG A 58 3.39 6.38 15.58
N LEU A 59 2.64 6.71 16.61
CA LEU A 59 1.31 7.30 16.49
C LEU A 59 1.27 8.64 15.73
N LYS A 60 2.43 9.28 15.55
CA LYS A 60 2.57 10.56 14.87
C LYS A 60 3.25 10.45 13.51
N GLN A 61 3.96 9.38 13.29
CA GLN A 61 4.69 9.13 12.05
C GLN A 61 3.92 8.20 11.10
N ASP A 62 3.38 7.11 11.62
CA ASP A 62 2.63 6.10 10.88
C ASP A 62 1.17 6.56 10.73
N VAL A 63 0.94 7.42 9.76
CA VAL A 63 -0.30 8.17 9.58
C VAL A 63 -0.83 8.13 8.14
N GLY A 64 -0.29 7.23 7.32
CA GLY A 64 -0.67 7.11 5.92
C GLY A 64 -0.06 8.19 5.00
N LEU A 65 -0.29 8.04 3.71
CA LEU A 65 0.34 8.87 2.66
C LEU A 65 -0.05 10.34 2.68
N ASN A 66 -1.18 10.69 3.28
CA ASN A 66 -1.65 12.07 3.37
C ASN A 66 -1.08 12.83 4.58
N GLY A 67 -0.35 12.12 5.46
CA GLY A 67 0.24 12.69 6.67
C GLY A 67 -0.75 13.11 7.75
N LEU A 68 -2.00 12.66 7.67
CA LEU A 68 -3.06 12.97 8.63
C LEU A 68 -3.44 11.72 9.42
N THR A 69 -3.78 11.89 10.67
CA THR A 69 -4.46 10.86 11.44
C THR A 69 -5.94 10.81 11.07
N ASP A 70 -6.63 9.71 11.37
CA ASP A 70 -8.10 9.58 11.16
C ASP A 70 -8.88 10.77 11.74
N GLU A 71 -8.47 11.29 12.90
CA GLU A 71 -9.12 12.44 13.53
C GLU A 71 -8.91 13.72 12.73
N GLU A 72 -7.68 13.93 12.25
CA GLU A 72 -7.37 15.08 11.40
C GLU A 72 -8.09 14.98 10.05
N GLU A 73 -8.19 13.79 9.47
CA GLU A 73 -8.93 13.53 8.24
C GLU A 73 -10.40 13.86 8.37
N ARG A 74 -11.03 13.40 9.45
CA ARG A 74 -12.44 13.72 9.75
C ARG A 74 -12.71 15.22 9.81
N SER A 75 -11.71 16.02 10.14
CA SER A 75 -11.79 17.48 10.20
C SER A 75 -11.29 18.20 8.95
N GLN A 76 -10.60 17.49 8.04
CA GLN A 76 -10.05 18.06 6.81
C GLN A 76 -11.16 18.49 5.86
N PRO A 77 -11.19 19.76 5.38
CA PRO A 77 -12.29 20.26 4.56
C PRO A 77 -12.58 19.46 3.28
N ALA A 78 -11.58 18.82 2.68
CA ALA A 78 -11.77 17.98 1.50
C ALA A 78 -12.56 16.71 1.83
N TYR A 79 -12.22 16.04 2.93
CA TYR A 79 -12.91 14.85 3.41
C TYR A 79 -14.30 15.17 3.94
N VAL A 80 -14.46 16.27 4.67
CA VAL A 80 -15.79 16.72 5.14
C VAL A 80 -16.75 16.90 3.97
N ARG A 81 -16.36 17.64 2.94
CA ARG A 81 -17.18 17.81 1.73
C ARG A 81 -17.47 16.50 1.01
N PHE A 82 -16.49 15.60 0.96
CA PHE A 82 -16.70 14.27 0.38
C PHE A 82 -17.75 13.48 1.18
N LEU A 83 -17.59 13.41 2.50
CA LEU A 83 -18.52 12.68 3.38
C LEU A 83 -19.94 13.24 3.35
N GLU A 84 -20.10 14.56 3.23
CA GLU A 84 -21.40 15.21 3.09
C GLU A 84 -22.06 14.90 1.75
N GLY A 85 -21.27 14.79 0.67
CA GLY A 85 -21.76 14.57 -0.69
C GLY A 85 -22.04 13.10 -1.03
N VAL A 86 -21.45 12.15 -0.29
CA VAL A 86 -21.57 10.73 -0.63
C VAL A 86 -22.92 10.14 -0.22
N GLN A 87 -23.61 9.52 -1.19
CA GLN A 87 -24.91 8.87 -0.98
C GLN A 87 -24.70 7.36 -0.77
N VAL A 88 -24.57 6.95 0.49
CA VAL A 88 -24.36 5.54 0.88
C VAL A 88 -25.24 5.21 2.09
N ASN A 89 -25.42 3.92 2.35
CA ASN A 89 -26.12 3.47 3.56
C ASN A 89 -25.33 3.78 4.84
N ASP A 90 -26.00 3.70 5.98
CA ASP A 90 -25.42 4.10 7.28
C ASP A 90 -24.19 3.26 7.66
N SER A 91 -24.15 1.96 7.33
CA SER A 91 -23.01 1.10 7.68
C SER A 91 -21.77 1.46 6.87
N VAL A 92 -21.93 1.77 5.58
CA VAL A 92 -20.84 2.24 4.72
C VAL A 92 -20.39 3.63 5.14
N ARG A 93 -21.31 4.52 5.47
CA ARG A 93 -20.98 5.85 6.00
C ARG A 93 -20.19 5.76 7.29
N ALA A 94 -20.56 4.88 8.21
CA ALA A 94 -19.84 4.66 9.45
C ALA A 94 -18.42 4.12 9.18
N ALA A 95 -18.25 3.20 8.23
CA ALA A 95 -16.93 2.67 7.84
C ALA A 95 -16.02 3.77 7.24
N ILE A 96 -16.56 4.59 6.32
CA ILE A 96 -15.82 5.72 5.75
C ILE A 96 -15.47 6.75 6.83
N HIS A 97 -16.35 6.99 7.79
CA HIS A 97 -16.08 7.92 8.88
C HIS A 97 -15.04 7.38 9.87
N ALA A 98 -14.93 6.08 10.03
CA ALA A 98 -13.92 5.46 10.89
C ALA A 98 -12.50 5.58 10.30
N ASP A 99 -12.38 5.45 8.97
CA ASP A 99 -11.13 5.46 8.23
C ASP A 99 -11.37 6.21 6.91
N PRO A 100 -11.33 7.57 6.91
CA PRO A 100 -11.72 8.38 5.75
C PRO A 100 -10.80 8.23 4.54
N ALA A 101 -9.51 8.04 4.73
CA ALA A 101 -8.54 7.81 3.66
C ALA A 101 -8.42 6.33 3.26
N ASN A 102 -9.01 5.42 4.03
CA ASN A 102 -8.92 3.98 3.86
C ASN A 102 -7.47 3.48 3.86
N ASP A 103 -6.69 3.98 4.79
CA ASP A 103 -5.27 3.69 4.92
C ASP A 103 -4.87 3.06 6.28
N ASN A 104 -5.83 2.72 7.13
CA ASN A 104 -5.56 2.03 8.37
C ASN A 104 -5.06 0.61 8.12
N TYR A 105 -3.95 0.27 8.77
CA TYR A 105 -3.39 -1.07 8.69
C TYR A 105 -4.37 -2.13 9.16
N HIS A 106 -4.49 -3.19 8.40
CA HIS A 106 -5.20 -4.38 8.80
C HIS A 106 -4.45 -5.64 8.39
N TYR A 107 -4.02 -6.41 9.39
CA TYR A 107 -3.23 -7.61 9.15
C TYR A 107 -4.04 -8.68 8.41
N TYR A 108 -3.51 -9.20 7.29
CA TYR A 108 -4.21 -10.17 6.44
C TYR A 108 -4.58 -11.50 7.14
N ARG A 109 -3.95 -11.81 8.28
CA ARG A 109 -4.29 -12.93 9.15
C ARG A 109 -5.11 -12.49 10.37
N GLY A 110 -5.72 -11.33 10.32
CA GLY A 110 -6.57 -10.81 11.38
C GLY A 110 -7.66 -11.80 11.77
N ARG A 111 -7.96 -11.87 13.07
CA ARG A 111 -8.94 -12.79 13.63
C ARG A 111 -10.35 -12.58 13.06
N ASP A 112 -10.72 -11.36 12.77
CA ASP A 112 -11.99 -10.99 12.15
C ASP A 112 -12.14 -11.61 10.75
N TYR A 113 -11.06 -11.73 9.99
CA TYR A 113 -11.08 -12.42 8.71
C TYR A 113 -11.32 -13.92 8.87
N ASP A 114 -10.77 -14.54 9.92
CA ASP A 114 -10.99 -15.95 10.21
C ASP A 114 -12.45 -16.21 10.63
N GLU A 115 -12.99 -15.36 11.48
CA GLU A 115 -14.40 -15.43 11.92
C GLU A 115 -15.39 -15.28 10.75
N ARG A 116 -15.10 -14.37 9.83
CA ARG A 116 -15.89 -14.15 8.61
C ARG A 116 -15.60 -15.16 7.50
N LYS A 117 -14.61 -16.05 7.69
CA LYS A 117 -14.14 -16.99 6.67
C LYS A 117 -13.78 -16.33 5.35
N THR A 118 -13.17 -15.15 5.44
CA THR A 118 -12.77 -14.34 4.28
C THR A 118 -11.72 -15.08 3.46
N SER A 119 -11.92 -15.14 2.14
CA SER A 119 -10.99 -15.81 1.23
C SER A 119 -9.62 -15.12 1.22
N ILE A 120 -8.57 -15.88 0.89
CA ILE A 120 -7.21 -15.35 0.86
C ILE A 120 -7.06 -14.19 -0.12
N LEU A 121 -7.72 -14.24 -1.28
CA LEU A 121 -7.67 -13.17 -2.26
C LEU A 121 -8.31 -11.87 -1.75
N GLU A 122 -9.41 -11.96 -1.02
CA GLU A 122 -10.05 -10.79 -0.42
C GLU A 122 -9.20 -10.17 0.68
N ARG A 123 -8.48 -11.00 1.44
CA ARG A 123 -7.54 -10.52 2.46
C ARG A 123 -6.38 -9.76 1.81
N TYR A 124 -5.78 -10.31 0.75
CA TYR A 124 -4.66 -9.69 0.05
C TYR A 124 -5.00 -8.44 -0.74
N LYS A 125 -6.25 -8.23 -1.10
CA LYS A 125 -6.68 -6.99 -1.77
C LYS A 125 -6.39 -5.74 -0.93
N ARG A 126 -6.35 -5.86 0.38
CA ARG A 126 -6.13 -4.74 1.29
C ARG A 126 -4.68 -4.57 1.73
N ILE A 127 -3.88 -5.61 1.66
CA ILE A 127 -2.48 -5.58 2.11
C ILE A 127 -1.58 -4.72 1.20
N ASN A 128 -1.99 -4.48 -0.05
CA ASN A 128 -1.25 -3.67 -1.02
C ASN A 128 -1.68 -2.20 -1.03
N MET A 129 -2.53 -1.80 -0.09
CA MET A 129 -2.92 -0.41 0.09
C MET A 129 -1.91 0.34 0.96
N PRO A 130 -1.82 1.67 0.81
CA PRO A 130 -1.10 2.50 1.76
C PRO A 130 -1.60 2.21 3.17
N GLN A 131 -0.68 2.06 4.10
CA GLN A 131 -0.98 1.67 5.46
C GLN A 131 -0.48 2.74 6.41
N GLY A 132 -1.41 3.34 7.13
CA GLY A 132 -1.14 4.14 8.31
C GLY A 132 -1.55 3.38 9.57
N ASN A 133 -1.23 3.91 10.73
CA ASN A 133 -1.64 3.38 12.02
C ASN A 133 -1.29 1.90 12.23
N SER A 134 -0.15 1.44 11.69
CA SER A 134 0.29 0.06 11.85
C SER A 134 0.52 -0.27 13.33
N PRO A 135 0.18 -1.49 13.79
CA PRO A 135 0.42 -1.87 15.17
C PRO A 135 1.92 -1.90 15.47
N ASP A 136 2.30 -1.35 16.58
CA ASP A 136 3.64 -1.45 17.16
C ASP A 136 3.66 -2.44 18.35
N SER A 137 4.82 -2.60 18.99
CA SER A 137 4.97 -3.49 20.15
C SER A 137 4.07 -3.11 21.32
N ASP A 138 3.65 -1.86 21.41
CA ASP A 138 2.88 -1.31 22.53
C ASP A 138 1.37 -1.29 22.22
N SER A 139 0.98 -1.32 20.94
CA SER A 139 -0.41 -1.24 20.49
C SER A 139 -0.85 -2.48 19.73
N GLN A 140 -0.85 -3.64 20.37
CA GLN A 140 -1.35 -4.87 19.74
C GLN A 140 -2.88 -4.85 19.64
N THR A 141 -3.38 -4.21 18.59
CA THR A 141 -4.81 -4.19 18.28
C THR A 141 -5.26 -5.44 17.53
N GLU A 142 -4.32 -6.14 16.91
CA GLU A 142 -4.57 -7.37 16.17
C GLU A 142 -4.32 -8.60 17.04
N GLY A 143 -5.16 -9.62 16.92
CA GLY A 143 -5.09 -10.84 17.74
C GLY A 143 -3.94 -11.80 17.39
N TYR A 144 -2.93 -11.36 16.66
CA TYR A 144 -1.74 -12.10 16.28
C TYR A 144 -0.49 -11.29 16.58
N ASP A 145 0.64 -11.98 16.83
CA ASP A 145 1.95 -11.36 16.75
C ASP A 145 2.17 -10.89 15.32
N THR A 146 1.76 -9.69 15.04
CA THR A 146 1.98 -9.08 13.74
C THR A 146 3.43 -8.63 13.64
N SER A 147 4.06 -8.98 12.55
CA SER A 147 5.28 -8.27 12.17
C SER A 147 4.87 -6.86 11.75
N TYR A 148 4.79 -5.96 12.69
CA TYR A 148 4.66 -4.55 12.40
C TYR A 148 5.87 -4.08 11.60
N LYS A 149 5.64 -3.25 10.60
CA LYS A 149 6.71 -2.69 9.80
C LYS A 149 7.47 -1.62 10.56
N THR A 150 8.76 -1.59 10.37
CA THR A 150 9.64 -0.56 10.96
C THR A 150 9.92 0.59 9.99
N THR A 151 9.56 0.43 8.72
CA THR A 151 9.73 1.42 7.66
C THR A 151 8.38 1.73 7.04
N PRO A 152 8.20 2.93 6.45
CA PRO A 152 7.02 3.26 5.66
C PRO A 152 6.72 2.25 4.55
N ASP A 153 5.45 2.16 4.14
CA ASP A 153 5.00 1.06 3.29
C ASP A 153 5.32 1.23 1.79
N VAL A 154 5.06 2.40 1.23
CA VAL A 154 5.03 2.57 -0.23
C VAL A 154 5.71 3.83 -0.75
N GLU A 155 6.26 4.66 0.13
CA GLU A 155 6.86 5.92 -0.28
C GLU A 155 8.17 5.73 -1.04
N ASP A 156 8.94 4.73 -0.66
CA ASP A 156 10.20 4.34 -1.31
C ASP A 156 9.99 3.03 -2.05
N ILE A 157 9.60 3.12 -3.32
CA ILE A 157 9.19 1.98 -4.13
C ILE A 157 10.37 1.06 -4.46
N ASN A 158 11.53 1.66 -4.75
CA ASN A 158 12.73 0.93 -5.12
C ASN A 158 13.62 0.57 -3.93
N GLN A 159 13.30 1.06 -2.72
CA GLN A 159 13.98 0.80 -1.47
C GLN A 159 15.46 1.26 -1.47
N ASP A 160 15.73 2.39 -2.11
CA ASP A 160 17.06 3.01 -2.12
C ASP A 160 17.27 4.08 -1.04
N TYR A 161 16.27 4.27 -0.17
CA TYR A 161 16.23 5.23 0.93
C TYR A 161 16.21 6.69 0.51
N THR A 162 15.88 6.96 -0.73
CA THR A 162 15.67 8.31 -1.26
C THR A 162 14.29 8.40 -1.91
N LEU A 163 13.82 9.63 -2.12
CA LEU A 163 12.55 9.85 -2.80
C LEU A 163 12.81 10.43 -4.20
N ASN A 164 12.60 9.61 -5.20
CA ASN A 164 12.85 9.95 -6.60
C ASN A 164 11.81 10.93 -7.14
N GLU A 165 12.26 11.91 -7.92
CA GLU A 165 11.39 12.93 -8.54
C GLU A 165 11.04 12.61 -9.99
N TYR A 166 11.88 11.85 -10.64
CA TYR A 166 11.79 11.67 -12.08
C TYR A 166 10.98 10.44 -12.45
N GLU A 167 10.16 10.59 -13.50
CA GLU A 167 9.40 9.50 -14.09
C GLU A 167 9.94 9.25 -15.50
N ARG A 168 10.86 8.29 -15.64
CA ARG A 168 11.48 7.92 -16.91
C ARG A 168 11.70 6.42 -16.97
N TYR A 169 10.81 5.70 -17.61
CA TYR A 169 10.91 4.25 -17.73
C TYR A 169 10.39 3.74 -19.07
N TYR A 170 10.87 2.58 -19.48
CA TYR A 170 10.25 1.78 -20.53
C TYR A 170 9.19 0.88 -19.89
N GLN A 171 7.98 0.93 -20.42
CA GLN A 171 6.90 0.09 -19.95
C GLN A 171 6.62 -1.04 -20.93
N TYR A 172 6.67 -2.26 -20.45
CA TYR A 172 6.26 -3.45 -21.16
C TYR A 172 4.94 -3.96 -20.60
N ARG A 173 3.96 -4.13 -21.48
CA ARG A 173 2.67 -4.71 -21.13
C ARG A 173 2.68 -6.17 -21.54
N VAL A 174 2.40 -7.07 -20.58
CA VAL A 174 2.23 -8.50 -20.80
C VAL A 174 0.79 -8.85 -20.52
N SER A 175 0.07 -9.35 -21.51
CA SER A 175 -1.27 -9.88 -21.32
C SER A 175 -1.17 -11.26 -20.65
N ILE A 176 -1.93 -11.47 -19.59
CA ILE A 176 -2.02 -12.77 -18.89
C ILE A 176 -3.25 -13.57 -19.29
N ARG A 177 -3.89 -13.19 -20.39
CA ARG A 177 -5.03 -13.94 -20.95
C ARG A 177 -4.53 -15.22 -21.62
N PRO A 178 -5.19 -16.37 -21.44
CA PRO A 178 -4.76 -17.65 -22.03
C PRO A 178 -4.57 -17.59 -23.55
N GLU A 179 -5.43 -16.85 -24.27
CA GLU A 179 -5.37 -16.70 -25.72
C GLU A 179 -4.15 -15.91 -26.22
N ASP A 180 -3.57 -15.07 -25.36
CA ASP A 180 -2.40 -14.26 -25.69
C ASP A 180 -1.07 -14.94 -25.33
N MET A 181 -1.14 -16.04 -24.58
CA MET A 181 0.03 -16.80 -24.12
C MET A 181 0.52 -17.77 -25.20
N ARG A 182 1.12 -17.22 -26.27
CA ARG A 182 1.59 -17.96 -27.45
C ARG A 182 3.02 -17.58 -27.81
N LEU A 183 3.77 -18.56 -28.31
CA LEU A 183 5.13 -18.35 -28.80
C LEU A 183 5.18 -17.29 -29.92
N GLY A 184 6.12 -16.36 -29.80
CA GLY A 184 6.29 -15.25 -30.74
C GLY A 184 5.25 -14.14 -30.61
N TYR A 185 4.38 -14.21 -29.61
CA TYR A 185 3.37 -13.20 -29.30
C TYR A 185 3.52 -12.75 -27.85
N ASN A 186 3.07 -11.54 -27.53
CA ASN A 186 3.06 -11.03 -26.14
C ASN A 186 4.46 -11.13 -25.45
N HIS A 187 5.54 -10.92 -26.22
CA HIS A 187 6.94 -11.04 -25.80
C HIS A 187 7.40 -12.46 -25.42
N ILE A 188 6.61 -13.51 -25.70
CA ILE A 188 6.97 -14.89 -25.34
C ILE A 188 7.98 -15.44 -26.36
N THR A 189 9.15 -15.82 -25.87
CA THR A 189 10.27 -16.35 -26.67
C THR A 189 10.41 -17.86 -26.59
N ASP A 190 9.91 -18.49 -25.53
CA ASP A 190 9.92 -19.93 -25.32
C ASP A 190 8.73 -20.38 -24.48
N ILE A 191 8.26 -21.61 -24.70
CA ILE A 191 7.21 -22.27 -23.89
C ILE A 191 7.69 -23.66 -23.52
N ARG A 192 7.73 -23.96 -22.24
CA ARG A 192 8.08 -25.27 -21.70
C ARG A 192 6.91 -25.87 -20.95
N GLU A 193 6.73 -27.17 -21.15
CA GLU A 193 5.71 -27.94 -20.45
C GLU A 193 6.35 -29.06 -19.64
N THR A 194 5.86 -29.26 -18.44
CA THR A 194 6.26 -30.37 -17.57
C THR A 194 5.03 -30.95 -16.89
N THR A 195 4.87 -32.26 -16.98
CA THR A 195 3.81 -32.95 -16.26
C THR A 195 4.35 -33.50 -14.95
N VAL A 196 3.73 -33.12 -13.86
CA VAL A 196 4.13 -33.53 -12.51
C VAL A 196 3.05 -34.39 -11.86
N PRO A 197 3.42 -35.52 -11.23
CA PRO A 197 2.46 -36.31 -10.46
C PRO A 197 2.13 -35.58 -9.14
N LEU A 198 0.85 -35.55 -8.80
CA LEU A 198 0.36 -34.98 -7.56
C LEU A 198 0.22 -36.08 -6.47
N ARG A 199 0.24 -35.66 -5.21
CA ARG A 199 0.11 -36.58 -4.06
C ARG A 199 -1.23 -37.33 -4.01
N ASN A 200 -2.26 -36.83 -4.67
CA ASN A 200 -3.56 -37.44 -4.78
C ASN A 200 -3.66 -38.50 -5.88
N GLY A 201 -2.54 -38.83 -6.55
CA GLY A 201 -2.47 -39.82 -7.63
C GLY A 201 -2.88 -39.31 -9.02
N THR A 202 -3.21 -38.03 -9.15
CA THR A 202 -3.42 -37.39 -10.46
C THR A 202 -2.13 -36.78 -10.97
N SER A 203 -2.11 -36.34 -12.23
CA SER A 203 -1.00 -35.59 -12.81
C SER A 203 -1.49 -34.22 -13.29
N GLU A 204 -0.67 -33.20 -13.17
CA GLU A 204 -0.94 -31.88 -13.67
C GLU A 204 0.17 -31.42 -14.60
N THR A 205 -0.21 -30.80 -15.75
CA THR A 205 0.74 -30.22 -16.68
C THR A 205 0.90 -28.73 -16.39
N VAL A 206 2.10 -28.36 -16.01
CA VAL A 206 2.49 -26.97 -15.76
C VAL A 206 3.19 -26.43 -16.99
N ARG A 207 2.75 -25.25 -17.43
CA ARG A 207 3.32 -24.56 -18.58
C ARG A 207 4.06 -23.30 -18.12
N TRP A 208 5.31 -23.19 -18.59
CA TRP A 208 6.18 -22.06 -18.28
C TRP A 208 6.38 -21.20 -19.52
N TYR A 209 6.29 -19.90 -19.36
CA TYR A 209 6.50 -18.92 -20.42
C TYR A 209 7.78 -18.15 -20.14
N GLN A 210 8.60 -18.00 -21.15
CA GLN A 210 9.80 -17.18 -21.11
C GLN A 210 9.56 -15.92 -21.94
N PHE A 211 9.83 -14.78 -21.33
CA PHE A 211 9.73 -13.46 -21.95
C PHE A 211 11.08 -12.93 -22.33
#